data_8e3ac10be195dc5268419c3d53fbd084
#
_entry.id   8e3ac10be195dc5268419c3d53fbd084
#
_cell.length_a   1.000
_cell.length_b   1.000
_cell.length_c   1.000
_cell.angle_alpha   90.00
_cell.angle_beta   90.00
_cell.angle_gamma   90.00
#
_symmetry.space_group_name_H-M   'P 1'
#
loop_
_entity.id
_entity.type
_entity.pdbx_description
1 polymer ?
#
loop_
_entity_poly.entity_id
_entity_poly.type
_entity_poly.pdbx_seq_one_letter_code
_entity_poly.pdbx_strand_id
1 'polypeptide(L)'
;MAAEKLVIGRLEHIALPGLGVDRVEAKVDTGAYRSALHYQRILIRTVQGEKQLWVTFQMGRKRKTKVFRKFRKVLVKSSNGSISHPYLISTLVRLNGFAVRTQFTLFDRSDMKYQVLLGRKFLRGRFLVDVTGKNLMG
;
A
#
# COMPACT_ATOMS: atom_id res chain seq x y z
N MET A 1 9.02 -21.48 -18.45
CA MET A 1 8.06 -20.58 -19.13
C MET A 1 7.79 -19.36 -18.27
N ALA A 2 7.87 -18.19 -18.84
CA ALA A 2 7.45 -16.99 -18.16
C ALA A 2 5.92 -16.95 -18.08
N ALA A 3 5.38 -16.66 -16.90
CA ALA A 3 3.96 -16.44 -16.75
C ALA A 3 3.54 -15.19 -17.54
N GLU A 4 2.37 -15.25 -18.14
CA GLU A 4 1.80 -14.06 -18.78
C GLU A 4 1.53 -12.99 -17.74
N LYS A 5 1.87 -11.74 -18.11
CA LYS A 5 1.57 -10.60 -17.27
C LYS A 5 0.18 -10.08 -17.59
N LEU A 6 -0.55 -9.74 -16.55
CA LEU A 6 -1.86 -9.13 -16.73
C LEU A 6 -1.70 -7.63 -16.93
N VAL A 7 -2.58 -7.07 -17.76
CA VAL A 7 -2.61 -5.64 -18.02
C VAL A 7 -3.54 -4.98 -17.00
N ILE A 8 -3.00 -3.98 -16.28
CA ILE A 8 -3.78 -3.13 -15.39
C ILE A 8 -3.69 -1.69 -15.84
N GLY A 9 -4.64 -0.88 -15.36
CA GLY A 9 -4.67 0.55 -15.68
C GLY A 9 -3.88 1.40 -14.71
N ARG A 10 -4.03 2.71 -14.83
CA ARG A 10 -3.43 3.67 -13.90
C ARG A 10 -4.11 3.69 -12.54
N LEU A 11 -5.34 3.22 -12.46
CA LEU A 11 -6.14 3.04 -11.26
C LEU A 11 -6.73 1.64 -11.28
N GLU A 12 -6.73 0.96 -10.13
CA GLU A 12 -7.37 -0.34 -9.97
C GLU A 12 -8.00 -0.45 -8.60
N HIS A 13 -9.10 -1.19 -8.50
CA HIS A 13 -9.69 -1.52 -7.21
C HIS A 13 -9.00 -2.74 -6.63
N ILE A 14 -8.63 -2.64 -5.38
CA ILE A 14 -8.00 -3.74 -4.64
C ILE A 14 -8.74 -3.99 -3.33
N ALA A 15 -8.49 -5.15 -2.75
CA ALA A 15 -8.89 -5.45 -1.38
C ALA A 15 -7.65 -5.51 -0.50
N LEU A 16 -7.82 -5.12 0.75
CA LEU A 16 -6.81 -5.26 1.80
C LEU A 16 -7.46 -6.06 2.93
N PRO A 17 -7.54 -7.39 2.79
CA PRO A 17 -8.31 -8.20 3.75
C PRO A 17 -7.76 -8.15 5.16
N GLY A 18 -6.45 -8.00 5.33
CA GLY A 18 -5.84 -7.82 6.66
C GLY A 18 -6.25 -6.54 7.36
N LEU A 19 -6.73 -5.55 6.61
CA LEU A 19 -7.20 -4.27 7.14
C LEU A 19 -8.74 -4.18 7.13
N GLY A 20 -9.42 -5.27 6.75
CA GLY A 20 -10.87 -5.29 6.68
C GLY A 20 -11.44 -4.44 5.55
N VAL A 21 -10.67 -4.17 4.52
CA VAL A 21 -11.08 -3.35 3.38
C VAL A 21 -11.40 -4.26 2.21
N ASP A 22 -12.68 -4.28 1.81
CA ASP A 22 -13.14 -5.14 0.71
C ASP A 22 -12.83 -4.54 -0.65
N ARG A 23 -12.84 -3.22 -0.75
CA ARG A 23 -12.62 -2.54 -2.02
C ARG A 23 -12.13 -1.11 -1.77
N VAL A 24 -11.00 -0.77 -2.37
CA VAL A 24 -10.46 0.59 -2.36
C VAL A 24 -9.75 0.84 -3.68
N GLU A 25 -9.87 2.06 -4.18
CA GLU A 25 -9.18 2.45 -5.41
C GLU A 25 -7.72 2.75 -5.10
N ALA A 26 -6.82 2.07 -5.81
CA ALA A 26 -5.39 2.25 -5.69
C ALA A 26 -4.84 2.91 -6.95
N LYS A 27 -3.93 3.86 -6.76
CA LYS A 27 -3.18 4.46 -7.87
C LYS A 27 -1.97 3.60 -8.18
N VAL A 28 -1.84 3.22 -9.44
CA VAL A 28 -0.67 2.51 -9.93
C VAL A 28 0.41 3.54 -10.24
N ASP A 29 1.46 3.55 -9.45
CA ASP A 29 2.51 4.55 -9.49
C ASP A 29 3.83 3.93 -9.94
N THR A 30 4.08 3.99 -11.24
CA THR A 30 5.30 3.43 -11.84
C THR A 30 6.56 4.23 -11.51
N GLY A 31 6.40 5.46 -11.02
CA GLY A 31 7.49 6.31 -10.56
C GLY A 31 7.98 5.99 -9.17
N ALA A 32 7.23 5.25 -8.39
CA ALA A 32 7.60 4.86 -7.02
C ALA A 32 8.13 3.43 -6.99
N TYR A 33 9.21 3.20 -6.24
CA TYR A 33 9.70 1.84 -6.03
C TYR A 33 8.81 1.07 -5.07
N ARG A 34 8.46 1.68 -3.93
CA ARG A 34 7.64 1.05 -2.89
C ARG A 34 6.19 1.47 -2.99
N SER A 35 5.31 0.56 -2.58
CA SER A 35 3.91 0.88 -2.39
C SER A 35 3.74 1.67 -1.10
N ALA A 36 2.64 2.42 -0.99
CA ALA A 36 2.37 3.31 0.14
C ALA A 36 0.92 3.26 0.55
N LEU A 37 0.68 3.38 1.86
CA LEU A 37 -0.64 3.50 2.46
C LEU A 37 -0.70 4.79 3.27
N HIS A 38 -1.81 5.50 3.15
CA HIS A 38 -2.12 6.61 4.02
C HIS A 38 -2.66 6.10 5.35
N TYR A 39 -2.16 6.65 6.46
CA TYR A 39 -2.70 6.38 7.78
C TYR A 39 -3.29 7.66 8.39
N GLN A 40 -4.27 7.48 9.26
CA GLN A 40 -4.88 8.60 9.97
C GLN A 40 -4.16 8.86 11.29
N ARG A 41 -3.78 7.81 12.00
CA ARG A 41 -3.12 7.91 13.29
C ARG A 41 -2.16 6.74 13.47
N ILE A 42 -1.03 7.01 14.10
CA ILE A 42 -0.02 5.99 14.36
C ILE A 42 0.58 6.24 15.74
N LEU A 43 0.82 5.15 16.48
CA LEU A 43 1.55 5.25 17.72
C LEU A 43 2.27 3.94 18.03
N ILE A 44 3.33 4.04 18.80
CA ILE A 44 4.10 2.90 19.29
C ILE A 44 3.65 2.62 20.73
N ARG A 45 3.35 1.35 21.01
CA ARG A 45 3.10 0.86 22.36
C ARG A 45 4.08 -0.25 22.68
N THR A 46 4.52 -0.29 23.93
CA THR A 46 5.32 -1.40 24.44
C THR A 46 4.42 -2.27 25.30
N VAL A 47 4.27 -3.54 24.91
CA VAL A 47 3.43 -4.50 25.61
C VAL A 47 4.31 -5.70 25.93
N GLN A 48 4.46 -6.00 27.23
CA GLN A 48 5.29 -7.11 27.71
C GLN A 48 6.72 -7.11 27.11
N GLY A 49 7.31 -5.91 27.05
CA GLY A 49 8.66 -5.72 26.51
C GLY A 49 8.78 -5.68 25.01
N GLU A 50 7.71 -5.92 24.28
CA GLU A 50 7.72 -5.87 22.81
C GLU A 50 7.08 -4.58 22.29
N LYS A 51 7.73 -3.96 21.31
CA LYS A 51 7.18 -2.79 20.63
C LYS A 51 6.13 -3.22 19.63
N GLN A 52 5.01 -2.52 19.65
CA GLN A 52 3.91 -2.71 18.71
C GLN A 52 3.61 -1.40 18.01
N LEU A 53 3.33 -1.47 16.72
CA LEU A 53 2.91 -0.33 15.92
C LEU A 53 1.39 -0.39 15.76
N TRP A 54 0.71 0.61 16.31
CA TRP A 54 -0.74 0.74 16.24
C TRP A 54 -1.06 1.76 15.17
N VAL A 55 -1.74 1.33 14.11
CA VAL A 55 -2.04 2.18 12.96
C VAL A 55 -3.54 2.22 12.73
N THR A 56 -4.10 3.42 12.69
CA THR A 56 -5.49 3.62 12.35
C THR A 56 -5.58 4.07 10.89
N PHE A 57 -6.32 3.29 10.11
CA PHE A 57 -6.60 3.57 8.72
C PHE A 57 -8.04 4.02 8.57
N GLN A 58 -8.26 4.97 7.69
CA GLN A 58 -9.60 5.37 7.26
C GLN A 58 -9.65 5.26 5.75
N MET A 59 -10.36 4.26 5.25
CA MET A 59 -10.50 4.02 3.81
C MET A 59 -11.98 4.04 3.47
N GLY A 60 -12.41 5.12 2.79
CA GLY A 60 -13.81 5.38 2.56
C GLY A 60 -14.51 5.65 3.89
N ARG A 61 -15.56 4.89 4.18
CA ARG A 61 -16.31 5.00 5.44
C ARG A 61 -15.79 4.10 6.54
N LYS A 62 -14.84 3.21 6.22
CA LYS A 62 -14.30 2.27 7.19
C LYS A 62 -13.11 2.86 7.92
N ARG A 63 -13.15 2.77 9.23
CA ARG A 63 -12.05 3.14 10.11
C ARG A 63 -11.65 1.91 10.91
N LYS A 64 -10.38 1.55 10.84
CA LYS A 64 -9.87 0.37 11.52
C LYS A 64 -8.49 0.61 12.07
N THR A 65 -8.26 0.16 13.29
CA THR A 65 -6.93 0.14 13.91
C THR A 65 -6.36 -1.26 13.80
N LYS A 66 -5.16 -1.35 13.25
CA LYS A 66 -4.42 -2.60 13.12
C LYS A 66 -3.14 -2.52 13.94
N VAL A 67 -2.80 -3.60 14.63
CA VAL A 67 -1.57 -3.73 15.39
C VAL A 67 -0.56 -4.55 14.58
N PHE A 68 0.60 -3.96 14.34
CA PHE A 68 1.69 -4.65 13.65
C PHE A 68 2.82 -4.94 14.63
N ARG A 69 3.22 -6.19 14.69
CA ARG A 69 4.36 -6.62 15.50
C ARG A 69 5.65 -6.59 14.71
N LYS A 70 5.57 -6.78 13.38
CA LYS A 70 6.70 -6.70 12.46
C LYS A 70 6.62 -5.38 11.71
N PHE A 71 7.58 -4.51 11.95
CA PHE A 71 7.68 -3.23 11.28
C PHE A 71 9.10 -2.72 11.41
N ARG A 72 9.49 -1.84 10.50
CA ARG A 72 10.78 -1.15 10.56
C ARG A 72 10.66 0.17 9.83
N LYS A 73 11.61 1.06 10.07
CA LYS A 73 11.71 2.29 9.31
C LYS A 73 12.56 2.07 8.07
N VAL A 74 12.18 2.73 6.98
CA VAL A 74 12.96 2.73 5.74
C VAL A 74 13.22 4.16 5.32
N LEU A 75 14.27 4.36 4.53
CA LEU A 75 14.58 5.67 3.99
C LEU A 75 13.86 5.84 2.67
N VAL A 76 13.14 6.97 2.52
CA VAL A 76 12.48 7.33 1.26
C VAL A 76 12.96 8.72 0.88
N LYS A 77 13.48 8.81 -0.34
CA LYS A 77 13.92 10.08 -0.93
C LYS A 77 12.87 10.49 -1.97
N SER A 78 12.29 11.67 -1.78
CA SER A 78 11.31 12.20 -2.72
C SER A 78 11.99 12.85 -3.92
N SER A 79 11.20 13.11 -4.98
CA SER A 79 11.70 13.73 -6.20
C SER A 79 12.20 15.16 -5.97
N ASN A 80 11.73 15.84 -4.92
CA ASN A 80 12.19 17.19 -4.57
C ASN A 80 13.44 17.18 -3.66
N GLY A 81 14.02 16.00 -3.40
CA GLY A 81 15.22 15.85 -2.60
C GLY A 81 14.99 15.70 -1.10
N SER A 82 13.75 15.82 -0.61
CA SER A 82 13.49 15.62 0.81
C SER A 82 13.60 14.13 1.16
N ILE A 83 14.07 13.87 2.39
CA ILE A 83 14.28 12.53 2.91
C ILE A 83 13.32 12.31 4.07
N SER A 84 12.66 11.16 4.08
CA SER A 84 11.79 10.74 5.18
C SER A 84 12.11 9.31 5.59
N HIS A 85 11.67 8.93 6.78
CA HIS A 85 11.88 7.59 7.32
C HIS A 85 10.54 7.01 7.78
N PRO A 86 9.65 6.68 6.83
CA PRO A 86 8.36 6.10 7.19
C PRO A 86 8.52 4.69 7.74
N TYR A 87 7.52 4.25 8.49
CA TYR A 87 7.43 2.85 8.86
C TYR A 87 7.03 2.01 7.65
N LEU A 88 7.57 0.80 7.60
CA LEU A 88 7.25 -0.20 6.60
C LEU A 88 6.53 -1.35 7.28
N ILE A 89 5.37 -1.71 6.75
CA ILE A 89 4.60 -2.88 7.19
C ILE A 89 4.31 -3.77 5.99
N SER A 90 3.82 -4.96 6.26
CA SER A 90 3.43 -5.90 5.22
C SER A 90 1.98 -6.32 5.43
N THR A 91 1.21 -6.32 4.36
CA THR A 91 -0.16 -6.80 4.40
C THR A 91 -0.54 -7.42 3.05
N LEU A 92 -1.62 -8.17 3.03
CA LEU A 92 -2.08 -8.86 1.84
C LEU A 92 -2.84 -7.90 0.94
N VAL A 93 -2.51 -7.91 -0.36
CA VAL A 93 -3.27 -7.22 -1.40
C VAL A 93 -3.96 -8.28 -2.24
N ARG A 94 -5.27 -8.09 -2.45
CA ARG A 94 -6.01 -8.93 -3.39
C ARG A 94 -6.44 -8.09 -4.57
N LEU A 95 -6.07 -8.56 -5.76
CA LEU A 95 -6.40 -7.92 -7.02
C LEU A 95 -6.83 -8.99 -8.00
N ASN A 96 -8.13 -9.06 -8.30
CA ASN A 96 -8.74 -9.95 -9.28
C ASN A 96 -8.15 -11.37 -9.28
N GLY A 97 -8.32 -12.10 -8.20
CA GLY A 97 -7.84 -13.47 -8.08
C GLY A 97 -6.38 -13.63 -7.67
N PHE A 98 -5.60 -12.55 -7.69
CA PHE A 98 -4.26 -12.54 -7.13
C PHE A 98 -4.31 -12.13 -5.67
N ALA A 99 -3.52 -12.82 -4.85
CA ALA A 99 -3.32 -12.44 -3.46
C ALA A 99 -1.81 -12.36 -3.25
N VAL A 100 -1.30 -11.17 -2.97
CA VAL A 100 0.14 -10.92 -2.88
C VAL A 100 0.44 -10.21 -1.58
N ARG A 101 1.33 -10.78 -0.79
CA ARG A 101 1.83 -10.11 0.40
C ARG A 101 2.73 -8.97 -0.02
N THR A 102 2.38 -7.77 0.42
CA THR A 102 2.95 -6.53 -0.12
C THR A 102 3.47 -5.67 1.01
N GLN A 103 4.65 -5.11 0.81
CA GLN A 103 5.22 -4.13 1.73
C GLN A 103 4.72 -2.74 1.38
N PHE A 104 4.30 -2.00 2.40
CA PHE A 104 3.82 -0.63 2.27
C PHE A 104 4.58 0.29 3.22
N THR A 105 4.99 1.44 2.72
CA THR A 105 5.38 2.55 3.58
C THR A 105 4.12 3.28 4.04
N LEU A 106 4.16 3.81 5.26
CA LEU A 106 3.02 4.50 5.85
C LEU A 106 3.27 6.01 5.82
N PHE A 107 2.35 6.74 5.23
CA PHE A 107 2.42 8.20 5.12
C PHE A 107 1.18 8.86 5.68
N ASP A 108 1.39 9.97 6.39
CA ASP A 108 0.32 10.87 6.82
C ASP A 108 0.21 11.99 5.79
N ARG A 109 -0.54 11.73 4.73
CA ARG A 109 -0.81 12.73 3.70
C ARG A 109 -2.30 12.89 3.54
N SER A 110 -2.87 13.76 4.34
CA SER A 110 -4.30 14.08 4.27
C SER A 110 -4.71 14.70 2.94
N ASP A 111 -3.75 15.27 2.19
CA ASP A 111 -3.95 15.84 0.86
C ASP A 111 -3.86 14.82 -0.27
N MET A 112 -3.55 13.55 0.03
CA MET A 112 -3.50 12.51 -0.99
C MET A 112 -4.90 12.19 -1.50
N LYS A 113 -5.05 12.24 -2.82
CA LYS A 113 -6.29 11.86 -3.48
C LYS A 113 -6.56 10.36 -3.34
N TYR A 114 -5.51 9.55 -3.37
CA TYR A 114 -5.59 8.11 -3.24
C TYR A 114 -4.88 7.65 -1.99
N GLN A 115 -5.53 6.78 -1.22
CA GLN A 115 -4.99 6.28 0.04
C GLN A 115 -4.04 5.11 -0.16
N VAL A 116 -4.04 4.52 -1.36
CA VAL A 116 -3.18 3.39 -1.70
C VAL A 116 -2.43 3.71 -2.98
N LEU A 117 -1.10 3.57 -2.92
CA LEU A 117 -0.24 3.65 -4.10
C LEU A 117 0.45 2.30 -4.28
N LEU A 118 0.43 1.78 -5.50
CA LEU A 118 1.09 0.53 -5.85
C LEU A 118 2.35 0.85 -6.66
N GLY A 119 3.51 0.58 -6.09
CA GLY A 119 4.80 0.87 -6.69
C GLY A 119 5.37 -0.29 -7.50
N ARG A 120 6.56 -0.06 -8.08
CA ARG A 120 7.21 -1.03 -8.98
C ARG A 120 7.49 -2.38 -8.30
N LYS A 121 7.80 -2.39 -7.01
CA LYS A 121 8.09 -3.64 -6.31
C LYS A 121 6.88 -4.59 -6.30
N PHE A 122 5.66 -4.05 -6.20
CA PHE A 122 4.43 -4.82 -6.33
C PHE A 122 4.18 -5.23 -7.78
N LEU A 123 4.42 -4.31 -8.72
CA LEU A 123 4.05 -4.49 -10.13
C LEU A 123 5.00 -5.44 -10.87
N ARG A 124 6.27 -5.44 -10.48
CA ARG A 124 7.32 -6.15 -11.20
C ARG A 124 7.02 -7.63 -11.35
N GLY A 125 7.12 -8.12 -12.59
CA GLY A 125 6.94 -9.53 -12.91
C GLY A 125 5.50 -10.01 -12.92
N ARG A 126 4.54 -9.15 -12.53
CA ARG A 126 3.12 -9.53 -12.44
C ARG A 126 2.25 -8.79 -13.44
N PHE A 127 2.53 -7.50 -13.66
CA PHE A 127 1.62 -6.62 -14.39
C PHE A 127 2.34 -5.80 -15.44
N LEU A 128 1.62 -5.53 -16.53
CA LEU A 128 1.91 -4.46 -17.46
C LEU A 128 0.91 -3.34 -17.20
N VAL A 129 1.38 -2.09 -17.26
CA VAL A 129 0.54 -0.94 -16.94
C VAL A 129 0.18 -0.19 -18.21
N ASP A 130 -1.11 -0.13 -18.51
CA ASP A 130 -1.65 0.72 -19.59
C ASP A 130 -2.09 2.03 -18.96
N VAL A 131 -1.31 3.07 -19.17
CA VAL A 131 -1.54 4.38 -18.54
C VAL A 131 -2.79 5.10 -19.08
N THR A 132 -3.35 4.60 -20.17
CA THR A 132 -4.58 5.17 -20.74
C THR A 132 -5.84 4.57 -20.11
N GLY A 133 -5.72 3.41 -19.44
CA GLY A 133 -6.85 2.70 -18.86
C GLY A 133 -6.98 2.89 -17.37
N LYS A 134 -8.14 2.52 -16.84
CA LYS A 134 -8.39 2.43 -15.41
C LYS A 134 -9.41 1.33 -15.15
N ASN A 135 -9.27 0.68 -13.99
CA ASN A 135 -10.18 -0.38 -13.55
C ASN A 135 -10.33 -1.50 -14.60
N LEU A 136 -9.20 -1.88 -15.21
CA LEU A 136 -9.18 -2.90 -16.27
C LEU A 136 -9.42 -4.30 -15.71
N MET A 137 -9.19 -4.50 -14.42
CA MET A 137 -9.37 -5.78 -13.77
C MET A 137 -10.77 -5.96 -13.18
N GLY A 138 -11.63 -5.01 -13.39
CA GLY A 138 -13.02 -5.07 -12.96
C GLY A 138 -13.38 -4.04 -11.89
#